data_e2f2e791a3b03ec0e71627dde0153986
#
_entry.id   e2f2e791a3b03ec0e71627dde0153986
#
_cell.length_a   1.000
_cell.length_b   1.000
_cell.length_c   1.000
_cell.angle_alpha   90.00
_cell.angle_beta   90.00
_cell.angle_gamma   90.00
#
_symmetry.space_group_name_H-M   'P 1'
#
loop_
_entity.id
_entity.type
_entity.pdbx_description
1 polymer ?
#
loop_
_entity_poly.entity_id
_entity_poly.type
_entity_poly.pdbx_seq_one_letter_code
_entity_poly.pdbx_strand_id
1 'polypeptide(L)'
;LDIKTLNRIKDFRHEVEDLPNEIYTNEEFTSYNNETSKEEKDKIVDLQFKRLEETQKIKRKLLGFFAVHLEDNSNYYSLLGKINFRPKEGLWNSFHYRNNEAWLEDKNKFLILLELIENEFTEKLALPKSHTPNPFQEKDIFSSALFWTILTISCGLSYFFGLYKAEYDKTKIENELNQQKTTNINQAKEIEMLKLNSTLKKEK
;
A
#
# COMPACT_ATOMS: atom_id res chain seq x y z
N LEU A 1 26.11 0.94 14.75
CA LEU A 1 25.13 2.03 14.84
C LEU A 1 25.62 3.02 15.88
N ASP A 2 25.56 4.32 15.61
CA ASP A 2 26.01 5.38 16.51
C ASP A 2 25.00 6.54 16.58
N ILE A 3 25.23 7.45 17.52
CA ILE A 3 24.37 8.62 17.72
C ILE A 3 24.36 9.54 16.47
N LYS A 4 25.48 9.57 15.72
CA LYS A 4 25.56 10.40 14.50
C LYS A 4 24.58 9.90 13.43
N THR A 5 24.45 8.57 13.31
CA THR A 5 23.50 7.95 12.39
C THR A 5 22.06 8.30 12.77
N LEU A 6 21.71 8.25 14.06
CA LEU A 6 20.39 8.65 14.56
C LEU A 6 20.10 10.13 14.29
N ASN A 7 21.05 11.02 14.57
CA ASN A 7 20.91 12.45 14.30
C ASN A 7 20.68 12.71 12.80
N ARG A 8 21.35 11.94 11.92
CA ARG A 8 21.13 12.08 10.47
C ARG A 8 19.71 11.72 10.03
N ILE A 9 19.07 10.76 10.70
CA ILE A 9 17.64 10.43 10.43
C ILE A 9 16.75 11.59 10.87
N LYS A 10 17.04 12.20 12.03
CA LYS A 10 16.31 13.40 12.50
C LYS A 10 16.46 14.58 11.54
N ASP A 11 17.67 14.79 11.00
CA ASP A 11 17.88 15.81 9.98
C ASP A 11 17.00 15.58 8.74
N PHE A 12 16.90 14.34 8.25
CA PHE A 12 15.99 14.02 7.15
C PHE A 12 14.52 14.28 7.49
N ARG A 13 14.13 13.97 8.73
CA ARG A 13 12.76 14.25 9.19
C ARG A 13 12.47 15.75 9.16
N HIS A 14 13.38 16.57 9.66
CA HIS A 14 13.25 18.04 9.59
C HIS A 14 13.22 18.53 8.13
N GLU A 15 14.10 18.03 7.26
CA GLU A 15 14.05 18.38 5.82
C GLU A 15 12.66 18.08 5.20
N VAL A 16 11.97 17.00 5.63
CA VAL A 16 10.62 16.68 5.15
C VAL A 16 9.53 17.49 5.84
N GLU A 17 9.66 17.78 7.14
CA GLU A 17 8.75 18.65 7.88
C GLU A 17 8.72 20.06 7.27
N ASP A 18 9.86 20.59 6.84
CA ASP A 18 10.02 21.92 6.22
C ASP A 18 9.42 22.00 4.81
N LEU A 19 9.12 20.87 4.16
CA LEU A 19 8.40 20.90 2.89
C LEU A 19 7.02 21.55 3.07
N PRO A 20 6.53 22.32 2.10
CA PRO A 20 5.18 22.88 2.16
C PRO A 20 4.13 21.78 2.25
N ASN A 21 2.97 22.07 2.84
CA ASN A 21 1.85 21.13 2.92
C ASN A 21 1.08 21.01 1.59
N GLU A 22 1.34 21.91 0.66
CA GLU A 22 0.68 21.99 -0.63
C GLU A 22 1.71 22.12 -1.75
N ILE A 23 1.49 21.44 -2.86
CA ILE A 23 2.34 21.59 -4.05
C ILE A 23 2.12 22.95 -4.73
N TYR A 24 0.94 23.57 -4.52
CA TYR A 24 0.62 24.93 -4.93
C TYR A 24 -0.34 25.57 -3.94
N THR A 25 -0.27 26.89 -3.79
CA THR A 25 -1.16 27.68 -2.92
C THR A 25 -2.34 28.25 -3.72
N ASN A 26 -3.37 28.69 -2.99
CA ASN A 26 -4.50 29.40 -3.59
C ASN A 26 -4.08 30.75 -4.26
N GLU A 27 -3.05 31.40 -3.72
CA GLU A 27 -2.48 32.62 -4.30
C GLU A 27 -1.82 32.34 -5.65
N GLU A 28 -1.01 31.26 -5.73
CA GLU A 28 -0.40 30.82 -6.99
C GLU A 28 -1.46 30.45 -8.03
N PHE A 29 -2.52 29.75 -7.63
CA PHE A 29 -3.64 29.42 -8.51
C PHE A 29 -4.36 30.67 -9.04
N THR A 30 -4.64 31.63 -8.15
CA THR A 30 -5.30 32.88 -8.52
C THR A 30 -4.41 33.71 -9.44
N SER A 31 -3.12 33.84 -9.13
CA SER A 31 -2.14 34.53 -9.96
C SER A 31 -2.02 33.91 -11.35
N TYR A 32 -1.96 32.56 -11.43
CA TYR A 32 -1.93 31.86 -12.70
C TYR A 32 -3.17 32.15 -13.58
N ASN A 33 -4.36 32.18 -12.97
CA ASN A 33 -5.62 32.44 -13.70
C ASN A 33 -5.74 33.92 -14.17
N ASN A 34 -5.21 34.83 -13.39
CA ASN A 34 -5.29 36.27 -13.70
C ASN A 34 -4.17 36.75 -14.64
N GLU A 35 -3.10 35.94 -14.74
CA GLU A 35 -1.96 36.31 -15.59
C GLU A 35 -2.28 36.08 -17.07
N THR A 36 -1.90 37.06 -17.90
CA THR A 36 -2.08 36.99 -19.35
C THR A 36 -0.81 36.59 -20.09
N SER A 37 0.35 36.85 -19.49
CA SER A 37 1.65 36.51 -20.04
C SER A 37 1.94 35.02 -19.84
N LYS A 38 2.29 34.33 -20.92
CA LYS A 38 2.72 32.93 -20.85
C LYS A 38 3.97 32.76 -19.99
N GLU A 39 4.91 33.69 -20.09
CA GLU A 39 6.18 33.64 -19.35
C GLU A 39 5.95 33.71 -17.82
N GLU A 40 5.03 34.54 -17.35
CA GLU A 40 4.68 34.62 -15.93
C GLU A 40 3.92 33.40 -15.45
N LYS A 41 3.05 32.80 -16.27
CA LYS A 41 2.39 31.52 -15.99
C LYS A 41 3.41 30.39 -15.84
N ASP A 42 4.37 30.33 -16.73
CA ASP A 42 5.43 29.31 -16.69
C ASP A 42 6.27 29.45 -15.40
N LYS A 43 6.57 30.66 -14.94
CA LYS A 43 7.27 30.90 -13.66
C LYS A 43 6.48 30.36 -12.45
N ILE A 44 5.15 30.53 -12.45
CA ILE A 44 4.30 30.00 -11.36
C ILE A 44 4.31 28.48 -11.36
N VAL A 45 4.24 27.84 -12.53
CA VAL A 45 4.30 26.39 -12.66
C VAL A 45 5.70 25.86 -12.27
N ASP A 46 6.76 26.59 -12.57
CA ASP A 46 8.14 26.21 -12.20
C ASP A 46 8.35 26.11 -10.68
N LEU A 47 7.57 26.83 -9.86
CA LEU A 47 7.60 26.65 -8.41
C LEU A 47 7.19 25.23 -7.98
N GLN A 48 6.20 24.65 -8.65
CA GLN A 48 5.78 23.26 -8.37
C GLN A 48 6.90 22.29 -8.74
N PHE A 49 7.57 22.50 -9.88
CA PHE A 49 8.72 21.67 -10.27
C PHE A 49 9.88 21.75 -9.28
N LYS A 50 10.18 22.95 -8.76
CA LYS A 50 11.21 23.12 -7.71
C LYS A 50 10.85 22.34 -6.44
N ARG A 51 9.60 22.41 -5.99
CA ARG A 51 9.12 21.64 -4.84
C ARG A 51 9.28 20.14 -5.06
N LEU A 52 8.93 19.63 -6.26
CA LEU A 52 9.12 18.23 -6.64
C LEU A 52 10.61 17.86 -6.66
N GLU A 53 11.47 18.72 -7.16
CA GLU A 53 12.93 18.49 -7.20
C GLU A 53 13.51 18.40 -5.79
N GLU A 54 13.08 19.25 -4.87
CA GLU A 54 13.47 19.19 -3.45
C GLU A 54 13.12 17.83 -2.83
N THR A 55 11.91 17.34 -3.02
CA THR A 55 11.53 16.01 -2.52
C THR A 55 12.40 14.90 -3.10
N GLN A 56 12.69 14.94 -4.40
CA GLN A 56 13.58 13.98 -5.04
C GLN A 56 15.02 14.05 -4.53
N LYS A 57 15.49 15.24 -4.18
CA LYS A 57 16.80 15.44 -3.57
C LYS A 57 16.88 14.78 -2.19
N ILE A 58 15.86 14.98 -1.35
CA ILE A 58 15.76 14.34 -0.02
C ILE A 58 15.72 12.81 -0.19
N LYS A 59 14.89 12.29 -1.09
CA LYS A 59 14.81 10.85 -1.38
C LYS A 59 16.16 10.26 -1.80
N ARG A 60 16.89 10.92 -2.69
CA ARG A 60 18.23 10.46 -3.12
C ARG A 60 19.22 10.43 -1.97
N LYS A 61 19.22 11.47 -1.11
CA LYS A 61 20.08 11.48 0.09
C LYS A 61 19.73 10.31 1.03
N LEU A 62 18.43 10.04 1.24
CA LEU A 62 17.96 8.96 2.10
C LEU A 62 18.28 7.58 1.50
N LEU A 63 18.18 7.40 0.18
CA LEU A 63 18.63 6.17 -0.48
C LEU A 63 20.14 5.92 -0.28
N GLY A 64 20.95 6.98 -0.41
CA GLY A 64 22.39 6.88 -0.09
C GLY A 64 22.65 6.50 1.36
N PHE A 65 21.85 7.02 2.29
CA PHE A 65 21.91 6.64 3.70
C PHE A 65 21.52 5.16 3.90
N PHE A 66 20.46 4.68 3.26
CA PHE A 66 20.03 3.28 3.32
C PHE A 66 21.13 2.34 2.82
N ALA A 67 21.76 2.66 1.70
CA ALA A 67 22.84 1.84 1.11
C ALA A 67 24.05 1.66 2.07
N VAL A 68 24.23 2.56 3.03
CA VAL A 68 25.35 2.49 4.00
C VAL A 68 24.94 1.82 5.32
N HIS A 69 23.68 1.98 5.73
CA HIS A 69 23.24 1.66 7.10
C HIS A 69 22.19 0.56 7.20
N LEU A 70 21.58 0.16 6.09
CA LEU A 70 20.55 -0.87 6.03
C LEU A 70 21.00 -2.04 5.15
N GLU A 71 20.40 -3.20 5.39
CA GLU A 71 20.57 -4.37 4.51
C GLU A 71 19.84 -4.15 3.18
N ASP A 72 20.37 -4.71 2.09
CA ASP A 72 19.86 -4.53 0.73
C ASP A 72 18.40 -4.97 0.55
N ASN A 73 17.93 -5.92 1.35
CA ASN A 73 16.57 -6.45 1.34
C ASN A 73 15.63 -5.76 2.33
N SER A 74 16.03 -4.66 2.93
CA SER A 74 15.22 -3.93 3.89
C SER A 74 13.90 -3.46 3.25
N ASN A 75 12.79 -3.65 3.96
CA ASN A 75 11.45 -3.17 3.55
C ASN A 75 11.39 -1.65 3.35
N TYR A 76 12.30 -0.89 3.95
CA TYR A 76 12.35 0.57 3.83
C TYR A 76 12.60 1.06 2.40
N TYR A 77 13.37 0.31 1.59
CA TYR A 77 13.53 0.61 0.15
C TYR A 77 12.19 0.55 -0.58
N SER A 78 11.39 -0.49 -0.31
CA SER A 78 10.07 -0.64 -0.92
C SER A 78 9.10 0.46 -0.48
N LEU A 79 9.10 0.81 0.80
CA LEU A 79 8.26 1.88 1.34
C LEU A 79 8.63 3.24 0.73
N LEU A 80 9.92 3.57 0.68
CA LEU A 80 10.41 4.80 0.06
C LEU A 80 10.09 4.87 -1.44
N GLY A 81 10.12 3.72 -2.13
CA GLY A 81 9.76 3.61 -3.54
C GLY A 81 8.30 3.98 -3.84
N LYS A 82 7.40 3.78 -2.89
CA LYS A 82 5.97 4.10 -3.02
C LYS A 82 5.66 5.59 -2.84
N ILE A 83 6.58 6.37 -2.27
CA ILE A 83 6.44 7.81 -2.04
C ILE A 83 6.94 8.53 -3.30
N ASN A 84 6.07 9.11 -4.09
CA ASN A 84 6.41 9.68 -5.39
C ASN A 84 6.29 11.19 -5.48
N PHE A 85 5.44 11.81 -4.67
CA PHE A 85 5.09 13.24 -4.74
C PHE A 85 4.60 13.69 -6.13
N ARG A 86 4.22 12.74 -6.99
CA ARG A 86 3.76 13.06 -8.34
C ARG A 86 2.31 13.50 -8.31
N PRO A 87 1.98 14.58 -9.03
CA PRO A 87 0.61 14.93 -9.27
C PRO A 87 -0.17 13.74 -9.85
N LYS A 88 -1.38 13.50 -9.36
CA LYS A 88 -2.28 12.46 -9.90
C LYS A 88 -2.83 12.84 -11.25
N GLU A 89 -3.04 14.14 -11.45
CA GLU A 89 -3.42 14.73 -12.74
C GLU A 89 -2.16 15.15 -13.51
N GLY A 90 -2.22 15.11 -14.84
CA GLY A 90 -1.07 15.41 -15.68
C GLY A 90 -0.58 16.85 -15.56
N LEU A 91 0.61 17.15 -16.09
CA LEU A 91 1.23 18.49 -16.06
C LEU A 91 0.37 19.58 -16.69
N TRP A 92 -0.52 19.24 -17.63
CA TRP A 92 -1.48 20.13 -18.22
C TRP A 92 -2.61 20.58 -17.27
N ASN A 93 -2.71 19.93 -16.07
CA ASN A 93 -3.64 20.28 -15.02
C ASN A 93 -2.91 20.47 -13.67
N SER A 94 -1.88 21.29 -13.67
CA SER A 94 -0.97 21.50 -12.53
C SER A 94 -1.68 21.97 -11.26
N PHE A 95 -2.81 22.67 -11.39
CA PHE A 95 -3.58 23.24 -10.28
C PHE A 95 -4.82 22.40 -9.90
N HIS A 96 -4.85 21.12 -10.24
CA HIS A 96 -5.93 20.24 -9.81
C HIS A 96 -5.82 19.95 -8.31
N TYR A 97 -6.93 20.08 -7.56
CA TYR A 97 -6.96 19.91 -6.09
C TYR A 97 -6.39 18.56 -5.62
N ARG A 98 -6.57 17.48 -6.40
CA ARG A 98 -6.01 16.14 -6.09
C ARG A 98 -4.48 16.12 -6.05
N ASN A 99 -3.82 17.10 -6.63
CA ASN A 99 -2.37 17.19 -6.58
C ASN A 99 -1.91 17.61 -5.18
N ASN A 100 -2.64 18.54 -4.53
CA ASN A 100 -2.39 18.90 -3.13
C ASN A 100 -2.69 17.75 -2.18
N GLU A 101 -3.80 17.00 -2.41
CA GLU A 101 -4.13 15.81 -1.63
C GLU A 101 -3.02 14.74 -1.74
N ALA A 102 -2.57 14.43 -2.98
CA ALA A 102 -1.51 13.46 -3.21
C ALA A 102 -0.18 13.90 -2.61
N TRP A 103 0.15 15.19 -2.69
CA TRP A 103 1.34 15.77 -2.08
C TRP A 103 1.34 15.61 -0.56
N LEU A 104 0.24 15.99 0.11
CA LEU A 104 0.11 15.88 1.56
C LEU A 104 0.14 14.42 2.03
N GLU A 105 -0.55 13.53 1.29
CA GLU A 105 -0.53 12.08 1.57
C GLU A 105 0.89 11.53 1.53
N ASP A 106 1.67 11.87 0.50
CA ASP A 106 3.04 11.37 0.34
C ASP A 106 4.02 12.02 1.32
N LYS A 107 3.82 13.30 1.70
CA LYS A 107 4.57 13.94 2.78
C LYS A 107 4.35 13.20 4.10
N ASN A 108 3.10 12.88 4.45
CA ASN A 108 2.78 12.13 5.66
C ASN A 108 3.37 10.72 5.66
N LYS A 109 3.30 10.00 4.53
CA LYS A 109 3.95 8.70 4.39
C LYS A 109 5.45 8.77 4.59
N PHE A 110 6.08 9.84 4.10
CA PHE A 110 7.51 10.05 4.27
C PHE A 110 7.88 10.28 5.73
N LEU A 111 7.12 11.11 6.45
CA LEU A 111 7.32 11.34 7.89
C LEU A 111 7.14 10.05 8.69
N ILE A 112 6.11 9.27 8.43
CA ILE A 112 5.88 7.96 9.07
C ILE A 112 7.07 7.01 8.80
N LEU A 113 7.56 6.96 7.57
CA LEU A 113 8.72 6.13 7.23
C LEU A 113 9.96 6.53 8.06
N LEU A 114 10.24 7.84 8.18
CA LEU A 114 11.38 8.34 8.94
C LEU A 114 11.22 8.07 10.43
N GLU A 115 10.01 8.21 10.98
CA GLU A 115 9.69 7.87 12.36
C GLU A 115 9.91 6.38 12.67
N LEU A 116 9.49 5.49 11.78
CA LEU A 116 9.73 4.05 11.93
C LEU A 116 11.23 3.73 11.98
N ILE A 117 12.00 4.35 11.09
CA ILE A 117 13.46 4.16 11.06
C ILE A 117 14.10 4.74 12.34
N GLU A 118 13.69 5.93 12.77
CA GLU A 118 14.19 6.58 13.98
C GLU A 118 13.95 5.71 15.21
N ASN A 119 12.75 5.15 15.35
CA ASN A 119 12.38 4.28 16.46
C ASN A 119 13.22 2.99 16.46
N GLU A 120 13.35 2.31 15.32
CA GLU A 120 14.18 1.12 15.21
C GLU A 120 15.64 1.38 15.57
N PHE A 121 16.19 2.50 15.08
CA PHE A 121 17.58 2.85 15.38
C PHE A 121 17.77 3.25 16.85
N THR A 122 16.78 3.91 17.45
CA THR A 122 16.78 4.25 18.88
C THR A 122 16.77 2.99 19.73
N GLU A 123 15.92 2.03 19.42
CA GLU A 123 15.88 0.74 20.11
C GLU A 123 17.19 -0.03 19.97
N LYS A 124 17.76 -0.09 18.77
CA LYS A 124 19.07 -0.74 18.55
C LYS A 124 20.21 -0.07 19.32
N LEU A 125 20.13 1.24 19.55
CA LEU A 125 21.12 1.95 20.39
C LEU A 125 20.90 1.74 21.89
N ALA A 126 19.65 1.60 22.32
CA ALA A 126 19.29 1.37 23.73
C ALA A 126 19.60 -0.05 24.20
N LEU A 127 19.66 -1.02 23.28
CA LEU A 127 20.04 -2.39 23.63
C LEU A 127 21.50 -2.39 24.15
N PRO A 128 21.74 -2.90 25.37
CA PRO A 128 23.09 -3.02 25.87
C PRO A 128 23.92 -3.84 24.88
N LYS A 129 25.09 -3.31 24.48
CA LYS A 129 26.06 -4.09 23.69
C LYS A 129 26.50 -5.26 24.55
N SER A 130 25.75 -6.34 24.54
CA SER A 130 26.17 -7.57 25.21
C SER A 130 27.41 -8.08 24.47
N HIS A 131 28.59 -7.84 25.00
CA HIS A 131 29.83 -8.46 24.57
C HIS A 131 29.90 -9.95 24.95
N THR A 132 28.81 -10.55 25.34
CA THR A 132 28.72 -12.00 25.40
C THR A 132 28.47 -12.49 24.00
N PRO A 133 29.37 -13.30 23.39
CA PRO A 133 29.04 -13.99 22.19
C PRO A 133 27.76 -14.77 22.51
N ASN A 134 26.68 -14.39 21.86
CA ASN A 134 25.37 -15.00 22.06
C ASN A 134 25.55 -16.46 21.63
N PRO A 135 25.51 -17.46 22.56
CA PRO A 135 25.70 -18.85 22.19
C PRO A 135 24.61 -19.37 21.25
N PHE A 136 23.64 -18.51 20.91
CA PHE A 136 22.55 -18.79 19.99
C PHE A 136 22.77 -18.22 18.57
N GLN A 137 23.90 -17.55 18.29
CA GLN A 137 24.11 -16.86 17.01
C GLN A 137 24.53 -17.78 15.86
N GLU A 138 24.70 -19.09 16.10
CA GLU A 138 24.95 -20.07 15.06
C GLU A 138 24.08 -21.34 15.14
N LYS A 139 23.02 -21.34 15.95
CA LYS A 139 22.03 -22.39 15.77
C LYS A 139 21.09 -21.94 14.67
N ASP A 140 21.26 -22.53 13.50
CA ASP A 140 20.30 -22.46 12.42
C ASP A 140 18.89 -22.45 12.99
N ILE A 141 18.12 -21.38 12.69
CA ILE A 141 16.71 -21.27 13.10
C ILE A 141 15.96 -22.56 12.74
N PHE A 142 16.38 -23.19 11.65
CA PHE A 142 15.88 -24.49 11.19
C PHE A 142 16.22 -25.68 12.09
N SER A 143 17.21 -25.57 12.98
CA SER A 143 17.55 -26.64 13.95
C SER A 143 16.78 -26.49 15.28
N SER A 144 16.04 -25.39 15.46
CA SER A 144 15.24 -25.15 16.66
C SER A 144 13.98 -26.01 16.67
N ALA A 145 13.80 -26.82 17.69
CA ALA A 145 12.58 -27.62 17.91
C ALA A 145 11.32 -26.73 17.93
N LEU A 146 11.43 -25.47 18.40
CA LEU A 146 10.38 -24.45 18.38
C LEU A 146 9.97 -24.06 16.96
N PHE A 147 10.92 -23.90 16.03
CA PHE A 147 10.62 -23.60 14.64
C PHE A 147 9.78 -24.70 14.00
N TRP A 148 10.19 -25.97 14.18
CA TRP A 148 9.47 -27.10 13.63
C TRP A 148 8.09 -27.30 14.27
N THR A 149 7.93 -26.99 15.56
CA THR A 149 6.62 -27.04 16.24
C THR A 149 5.67 -25.96 15.67
N ILE A 150 6.12 -24.74 15.52
CA ILE A 150 5.32 -23.65 14.95
C ILE A 150 4.94 -23.95 13.49
N LEU A 151 5.90 -24.44 12.70
CA LEU A 151 5.66 -24.84 11.31
C LEU A 151 4.61 -25.95 11.20
N THR A 152 4.71 -26.99 12.04
CA THR A 152 3.77 -28.11 12.04
C THR A 152 2.37 -27.67 12.43
N ILE A 153 2.24 -26.79 13.45
CA ILE A 153 0.95 -26.23 13.87
C ILE A 153 0.35 -25.38 12.74
N SER A 154 1.16 -24.53 12.11
CA SER A 154 0.71 -23.66 11.01
C SER A 154 0.25 -24.48 9.79
N CYS A 155 0.98 -25.50 9.43
CA CYS A 155 0.59 -26.43 8.35
C CYS A 155 -0.69 -27.19 8.69
N GLY A 156 -0.81 -27.67 9.93
CA GLY A 156 -2.01 -28.35 10.43
C GLY A 156 -3.24 -27.45 10.36
N LEU A 157 -3.16 -26.24 10.86
CA LEU A 157 -4.24 -25.26 10.79
C LEU A 157 -4.64 -24.94 9.35
N SER A 158 -3.66 -24.71 8.47
CA SER A 158 -3.92 -24.43 7.05
C SER A 158 -4.63 -25.59 6.35
N TYR A 159 -4.26 -26.82 6.69
CA TYR A 159 -4.91 -28.02 6.16
C TYR A 159 -6.37 -28.13 6.64
N PHE A 160 -6.63 -27.90 7.94
CA PHE A 160 -7.98 -27.91 8.50
C PHE A 160 -8.86 -26.81 7.89
N PHE A 161 -8.33 -25.59 7.73
CA PHE A 161 -9.06 -24.50 7.06
C PHE A 161 -9.35 -24.82 5.60
N GLY A 162 -8.41 -25.47 4.91
CA GLY A 162 -8.62 -25.92 3.53
C GLY A 162 -9.73 -26.95 3.39
N LEU A 163 -9.76 -27.95 4.26
CA LEU A 163 -10.82 -28.96 4.30
C LEU A 163 -12.18 -28.34 4.63
N TYR A 164 -12.24 -27.49 5.66
CA TYR A 164 -13.48 -26.83 6.06
C TYR A 164 -14.06 -25.97 4.92
N LYS A 165 -13.20 -25.22 4.24
CA LYS A 165 -13.61 -24.42 3.09
C LYS A 165 -14.11 -25.28 1.94
N ALA A 166 -13.41 -26.37 1.63
CA ALA A 166 -13.82 -27.29 0.55
C ALA A 166 -15.19 -27.94 0.84
N GLU A 167 -15.46 -28.30 2.09
CA GLU A 167 -16.73 -28.87 2.51
C GLU A 167 -17.88 -27.85 2.46
N TYR A 168 -17.58 -26.61 2.87
CA TYR A 168 -18.52 -25.49 2.76
C TYR A 168 -18.87 -25.16 1.30
N ASP A 169 -17.88 -25.08 0.43
CA ASP A 169 -18.07 -24.81 -0.99
C ASP A 169 -18.85 -25.95 -1.68
N LYS A 170 -18.60 -27.21 -1.32
CA LYS A 170 -19.37 -28.38 -1.79
C LYS A 170 -20.84 -28.28 -1.41
N THR A 171 -21.13 -27.98 -0.14
CA THR A 171 -22.50 -27.83 0.36
C THR A 171 -23.24 -26.71 -0.34
N LYS A 172 -22.55 -25.58 -0.61
CA LYS A 172 -23.11 -24.44 -1.34
C LYS A 172 -23.46 -24.83 -2.78
N ILE A 173 -22.57 -25.51 -3.49
CA ILE A 173 -22.79 -25.98 -4.86
C ILE A 173 -23.96 -26.98 -4.92
N GLU A 174 -24.05 -27.90 -3.97
CA GLU A 174 -25.17 -28.86 -3.88
C GLU A 174 -26.51 -28.16 -3.67
N ASN A 175 -26.55 -27.13 -2.84
CA ASN A 175 -27.76 -26.33 -2.62
C ASN A 175 -28.16 -25.54 -3.88
N GLU A 176 -27.23 -24.92 -4.56
CA GLU A 176 -27.47 -24.20 -5.80
C GLU A 176 -27.97 -25.15 -6.91
N LEU A 177 -27.37 -26.34 -7.02
CA LEU A 177 -27.79 -27.36 -7.97
C LEU A 177 -29.24 -27.85 -7.70
N ASN A 178 -29.59 -28.05 -6.42
CA ASN A 178 -30.93 -28.48 -6.03
C ASN A 178 -31.97 -27.37 -6.30
N GLN A 179 -31.61 -26.09 -6.10
CA GLN A 179 -32.49 -24.97 -6.45
C GLN A 179 -32.68 -24.91 -7.95
N GLN A 180 -31.63 -25.05 -8.76
CA GLN A 180 -31.78 -25.08 -10.24
C GLN A 180 -32.63 -26.24 -10.74
N LYS A 181 -32.44 -27.45 -10.15
CA LYS A 181 -33.30 -28.61 -10.48
C LYS A 181 -34.79 -28.35 -10.20
N THR A 182 -35.09 -27.74 -9.04
CA THR A 182 -36.46 -27.40 -8.66
C THR A 182 -37.05 -26.36 -9.60
N THR A 183 -36.28 -25.36 -9.96
CA THR A 183 -36.68 -24.31 -10.91
C THR A 183 -36.96 -24.90 -12.30
N ASN A 184 -36.09 -25.79 -12.80
CA ASN A 184 -36.27 -26.45 -14.08
C ASN A 184 -37.53 -27.35 -14.12
N ILE A 185 -37.80 -28.09 -13.01
CA ILE A 185 -39.01 -28.92 -12.89
C ILE A 185 -40.27 -28.03 -12.91
N ASN A 186 -40.25 -26.89 -12.23
CA ASN A 186 -41.41 -25.98 -12.24
C ASN A 186 -41.64 -25.35 -13.61
N GLN A 187 -40.60 -24.94 -14.31
CA GLN A 187 -40.69 -24.45 -15.70
C GLN A 187 -41.21 -25.50 -16.66
N ALA A 188 -40.74 -26.74 -16.52
CA ALA A 188 -41.25 -27.84 -17.35
C ALA A 188 -42.76 -28.05 -17.15
N LYS A 189 -43.26 -28.05 -15.91
CA LYS A 189 -44.69 -28.15 -15.60
C LYS A 189 -45.51 -26.98 -16.16
N GLU A 190 -44.96 -25.77 -16.07
CA GLU A 190 -45.60 -24.57 -16.62
C GLU A 190 -45.74 -24.64 -18.15
N ILE A 191 -44.68 -25.09 -18.86
CA ILE A 191 -44.69 -25.32 -20.28
C ILE A 191 -45.74 -26.39 -20.67
N GLU A 192 -45.86 -27.46 -19.90
CA GLU A 192 -46.85 -28.52 -20.12
C GLU A 192 -48.27 -27.99 -19.96
N MET A 193 -48.53 -27.20 -18.90
CA MET A 193 -49.84 -26.56 -18.70
C MET A 193 -50.18 -25.57 -19.84
N LEU A 194 -49.23 -24.79 -20.31
CA LEU A 194 -49.45 -23.87 -21.42
C LEU A 194 -49.76 -24.62 -22.72
N LYS A 195 -49.10 -25.75 -22.97
CA LYS A 195 -49.41 -26.62 -24.14
C LYS A 195 -50.81 -27.20 -24.03
N LEU A 196 -51.22 -27.70 -22.86
CA LEU A 196 -52.56 -28.25 -22.63
C LEU A 196 -53.65 -27.18 -22.86
N ASN A 197 -53.45 -25.96 -22.35
CA ASN A 197 -54.35 -24.85 -22.55
C ASN A 197 -54.45 -24.38 -24.02
N SER A 198 -53.33 -24.50 -24.76
CA SER A 198 -53.31 -24.14 -26.18
C SER A 198 -54.04 -25.16 -27.07
N THR A 199 -54.04 -26.45 -26.70
CA THR A 199 -54.80 -27.49 -27.41
C THR A 199 -56.29 -27.36 -27.16
N LEU A 200 -56.70 -27.10 -25.91
CA LEU A 200 -58.11 -26.88 -25.55
C LEU A 200 -58.75 -25.64 -26.22
N LYS A 201 -57.94 -24.63 -26.58
CA LYS A 201 -58.38 -23.44 -27.30
C LYS A 201 -58.56 -23.68 -28.83
N LYS A 202 -57.97 -24.72 -29.40
CA LYS A 202 -58.11 -25.08 -30.82
C LYS A 202 -59.30 -25.98 -31.12
N GLU A 203 -59.89 -26.58 -30.09
CA GLU A 203 -61.04 -27.47 -30.25
C GLU A 203 -62.40 -26.76 -29.98
N LYS A 204 -62.37 -25.47 -29.77
CA LYS A 204 -63.56 -24.58 -29.72
C LYS A 204 -63.58 -23.67 -30.96
#